data_ae8821733d0c8b6d78b80df209e7f4ef
#
_entry.id   ae8821733d0c8b6d78b80df209e7f4ef
#
_cell.length_a   1.000
_cell.length_b   1.000
_cell.length_c   1.000
_cell.angle_alpha   90.00
_cell.angle_beta   90.00
_cell.angle_gamma   90.00
#
_symmetry.space_group_name_H-M   'P 1'
#
loop_
_entity.id
_entity.type
_entity.pdbx_description
1 polymer ?
#
loop_
_entity_poly.entity_id
_entity_poly.type
_entity_poly.pdbx_seq_one_letter_code
_entity_poly.pdbx_strand_id
1 'polypeptide(L)'
;MAENNKKDRSNQSEQVVALKYDKKYKAPKVVAKGKGYVAEQILDIAAQHDILVHTDKSLAENLNKLDLGEDIPPEMFEIVARIYAFIDKIDVILSESKQQ
;
A
#
# COMPACT_ATOMS: atom_id res chain seq x y z
N MET A 1 4.27 -0.35 -27.30
CA MET A 1 3.38 0.51 -27.97
C MET A 1 1.99 0.30 -27.53
N ALA A 2 1.18 -0.36 -28.34
CA ALA A 2 -0.22 -0.48 -28.00
C ALA A 2 -0.39 -1.23 -26.70
N GLU A 3 0.38 -2.25 -26.46
CA GLU A 3 0.28 -3.00 -25.22
C GLU A 3 0.65 -2.17 -24.05
N ASN A 4 1.65 -1.35 -24.19
CA ASN A 4 2.08 -0.51 -23.08
C ASN A 4 1.00 0.48 -22.72
N ASN A 5 0.36 1.06 -23.72
CA ASN A 5 -0.70 2.00 -23.46
C ASN A 5 -1.85 1.35 -22.76
N LYS A 6 -2.19 0.15 -23.19
CA LYS A 6 -3.28 -0.57 -22.58
C LYS A 6 -3.00 -0.86 -21.11
N LYS A 7 -1.80 -1.30 -20.82
CA LYS A 7 -1.41 -1.59 -19.47
C LYS A 7 -1.46 -0.36 -18.60
N ASP A 8 -0.95 0.74 -19.11
CA ASP A 8 -0.96 1.99 -18.36
C ASP A 8 -2.37 2.42 -18.04
N ARG A 9 -3.27 2.31 -19.01
CA ARG A 9 -4.65 2.71 -18.78
C ARG A 9 -5.32 1.87 -17.72
N SER A 10 -5.06 0.58 -17.73
CA SER A 10 -5.73 -0.30 -16.77
C SER A 10 -5.26 -0.05 -15.35
N ASN A 11 -4.07 0.52 -15.17
CA ASN A 11 -3.49 0.70 -13.85
C ASN A 11 -3.36 2.15 -13.43
N GLN A 12 -3.89 3.07 -14.23
CA GLN A 12 -3.70 4.49 -13.94
C GLN A 12 -4.31 4.93 -12.63
N SER A 13 -5.41 4.33 -12.26
CA SER A 13 -6.08 4.71 -11.02
C SER A 13 -5.65 3.86 -9.85
N GLU A 14 -4.83 2.87 -10.08
CA GLU A 14 -4.37 2.03 -8.98
C GLU A 14 -3.49 2.82 -8.04
N GLN A 15 -3.71 2.64 -6.76
CA GLN A 15 -2.91 3.28 -5.73
C GLN A 15 -2.46 2.24 -4.74
N VAL A 16 -1.21 2.33 -4.31
CA VAL A 16 -0.69 1.46 -3.26
C VAL A 16 0.10 2.30 -2.27
N VAL A 17 0.08 1.87 -1.04
CA VAL A 17 0.88 2.46 0.02
C VAL A 17 1.46 1.32 0.84
N ALA A 18 2.76 1.36 1.03
CA ALA A 18 3.43 0.35 1.84
C ALA A 18 3.67 0.92 3.23
N LEU A 19 3.28 0.15 4.22
CA LEU A 19 3.44 0.52 5.62
C LEU A 19 4.39 -0.44 6.28
N LYS A 20 5.18 0.08 7.18
CA LYS A 20 6.05 -0.73 8.02
C LYS A 20 5.82 -0.36 9.47
N TYR A 21 5.66 -1.37 10.29
CA TYR A 21 5.48 -1.18 11.72
C TYR A 21 6.55 -1.94 12.48
N ASP A 22 7.15 -1.27 13.43
CA ASP A 22 8.17 -1.86 14.29
C ASP A 22 7.80 -1.47 15.70
N LYS A 23 8.14 -2.32 16.66
CA LYS A 23 7.81 -2.04 18.05
C LYS A 23 8.39 -0.73 18.55
N LYS A 24 9.45 -0.27 17.91
CA LYS A 24 10.07 1.01 18.28
C LYS A 24 9.26 2.19 17.79
N TYR A 25 8.37 1.98 16.85
CA TYR A 25 7.59 3.08 16.27
C TYR A 25 6.36 3.31 17.11
N LYS A 26 5.95 4.58 17.18
CA LYS A 26 4.69 4.91 17.81
C LYS A 26 3.52 4.49 16.93
N ALA A 27 3.75 4.43 15.64
CA ALA A 27 2.73 4.11 14.66
C ALA A 27 3.39 3.57 13.42
N PRO A 28 2.65 2.86 12.58
CA PRO A 28 3.20 2.48 11.28
C PRO A 28 3.59 3.69 10.47
N LYS A 29 4.60 3.53 9.65
CA LYS A 29 5.13 4.59 8.82
C LYS A 29 4.93 4.26 7.35
N VAL A 30 4.74 5.29 6.54
CA VAL A 30 4.65 5.13 5.10
C VAL A 30 6.07 4.99 4.56
N VAL A 31 6.37 3.84 4.00
CA VAL A 31 7.73 3.60 3.48
C VAL A 31 7.77 3.59 1.96
N ALA A 32 6.63 3.46 1.30
CA ALA A 32 6.56 3.57 -0.15
C ALA A 32 5.14 3.88 -0.54
N LYS A 33 4.98 4.56 -1.66
CA LYS A 33 3.65 4.82 -2.18
C LYS A 33 3.75 5.10 -3.67
N GLY A 34 2.66 4.87 -4.38
CA GLY A 34 2.66 5.09 -5.80
C GLY A 34 1.29 4.96 -6.40
N LYS A 35 1.18 5.44 -7.62
CA LYS A 35 -0.03 5.34 -8.41
C LYS A 35 0.33 4.81 -9.79
N GLY A 36 -0.64 4.17 -10.43
CA GLY A 36 -0.47 3.69 -11.77
C GLY A 36 0.71 2.74 -11.92
N TYR A 37 1.62 3.06 -12.79
CA TYR A 37 2.75 2.19 -13.07
C TYR A 37 3.62 1.95 -11.85
N VAL A 38 3.83 2.99 -11.05
CA VAL A 38 4.63 2.83 -9.83
C VAL A 38 3.92 1.90 -8.86
N ALA A 39 2.60 2.01 -8.76
CA ALA A 39 1.85 1.10 -7.91
C ALA A 39 2.03 -0.34 -8.36
N GLU A 40 2.03 -0.55 -9.67
CA GLU A 40 2.22 -1.89 -10.21
C GLU A 40 3.59 -2.44 -9.86
N GLN A 41 4.61 -1.60 -9.95
CA GLN A 41 5.96 -2.02 -9.58
C GLN A 41 6.06 -2.40 -8.10
N ILE A 42 5.41 -1.62 -7.24
CA ILE A 42 5.42 -1.92 -5.82
C ILE A 42 4.74 -3.26 -5.56
N LEU A 43 3.64 -3.54 -6.23
CA LEU A 43 2.95 -4.81 -6.07
C LEU A 43 3.81 -5.98 -6.54
N ASP A 44 4.56 -5.79 -7.63
CA ASP A 44 5.47 -6.84 -8.11
C ASP A 44 6.54 -7.14 -7.07
N ILE A 45 7.11 -6.10 -6.49
CA ILE A 45 8.13 -6.29 -5.47
C ILE A 45 7.55 -6.98 -4.26
N ALA A 46 6.34 -6.61 -3.88
CA ALA A 46 5.68 -7.26 -2.75
C ALA A 46 5.51 -8.75 -2.98
N ALA A 47 5.15 -9.12 -4.21
CA ALA A 47 4.96 -10.53 -4.54
C ALA A 47 6.28 -11.29 -4.45
N GLN A 48 7.37 -10.64 -4.85
CA GLN A 48 8.69 -11.28 -4.80
C GLN A 48 9.19 -11.46 -3.39
N HIS A 49 8.76 -10.63 -2.47
CA HIS A 49 9.25 -10.65 -1.09
C HIS A 49 8.21 -11.16 -0.10
N ASP A 50 7.14 -11.74 -0.62
CA ASP A 50 6.14 -12.37 0.23
C ASP A 50 5.51 -11.39 1.22
N ILE A 51 5.32 -10.17 0.78
CA ILE A 51 4.68 -9.14 1.59
C ILE A 51 3.18 -9.21 1.36
N LEU A 52 2.42 -9.11 2.43
CA LEU A 52 0.97 -9.18 2.32
C LEU A 52 0.41 -7.94 1.64
N VAL A 53 -0.53 -8.16 0.75
CA VAL A 53 -1.26 -7.07 0.09
C VAL A 53 -2.71 -7.12 0.57
N HIS A 54 -3.15 -6.02 1.14
CA HIS A 54 -4.53 -5.87 1.59
C HIS A 54 -5.24 -4.88 0.68
N THR A 55 -6.42 -5.24 0.21
CA THR A 55 -7.16 -4.41 -0.72
C THR A 55 -8.20 -3.59 0.01
N ASP A 56 -8.07 -2.27 -0.07
CA ASP A 56 -9.00 -1.33 0.55
C ASP A 56 -8.82 0.00 -0.15
N LYS A 57 -9.75 0.30 -1.05
CA LYS A 57 -9.63 1.47 -1.90
C LYS A 57 -9.60 2.76 -1.10
N SER A 58 -10.54 2.92 -0.20
CA SER A 58 -10.64 4.13 0.61
C SER A 58 -9.40 4.37 1.43
N LEU A 59 -8.92 3.31 2.07
CA LEU A 59 -7.76 3.42 2.93
C LEU A 59 -6.52 3.74 2.10
N ALA A 60 -6.36 3.09 0.95
CA ALA A 60 -5.22 3.36 0.10
C ALA A 60 -5.20 4.80 -0.38
N GLU A 61 -6.37 5.32 -0.77
CA GLU A 61 -6.47 6.71 -1.21
C GLU A 61 -6.08 7.67 -0.11
N ASN A 62 -6.58 7.44 1.09
CA ASN A 62 -6.30 8.32 2.21
C ASN A 62 -4.84 8.26 2.63
N LEU A 63 -4.28 7.06 2.68
CA LEU A 63 -2.89 6.92 3.06
C LEU A 63 -1.93 7.48 2.02
N ASN A 64 -2.34 7.46 0.76
CA ASN A 64 -1.47 7.98 -0.31
C ASN A 64 -1.26 9.49 -0.20
N LYS A 65 -2.08 10.17 0.59
CA LYS A 65 -1.93 11.60 0.82
C LYS A 65 -0.82 11.92 1.82
N LEU A 66 -0.35 10.91 2.54
CA LEU A 66 0.72 11.11 3.51
C LEU A 66 2.06 11.13 2.81
N ASP A 67 3.04 11.76 3.46
CA ASP A 67 4.40 11.82 2.92
C ASP A 67 5.17 10.57 3.29
N LEU A 68 6.17 10.27 2.49
CA LEU A 68 7.08 9.17 2.82
C LEU A 68 7.73 9.43 4.16
N GLY A 69 7.80 8.41 4.99
CA GLY A 69 8.39 8.50 6.31
C GLY A 69 7.44 9.02 7.37
N GLU A 70 6.25 9.45 6.97
CA GLU A 70 5.29 9.99 7.90
C GLU A 70 4.58 8.86 8.65
N ASP A 71 4.30 9.11 9.93
CA ASP A 71 3.48 8.20 10.71
C ASP A 71 2.03 8.30 10.25
N ILE A 72 1.31 7.19 10.29
CA ILE A 72 -0.12 7.29 10.00
C ILE A 72 -0.79 8.07 11.14
N PRO A 73 -1.81 8.87 10.81
CA PRO A 73 -2.45 9.68 11.84
C PRO A 73 -3.33 8.85 12.76
N PRO A 74 -3.58 9.34 13.98
CA PRO A 74 -4.36 8.58 14.96
C PRO A 74 -5.72 8.13 14.47
N GLU A 75 -6.35 8.93 13.63
CA GLU A 75 -7.69 8.58 13.14
C GLU A 75 -7.68 7.35 12.24
N MET A 76 -6.53 6.92 11.79
CA MET A 76 -6.41 5.71 10.98
C MET A 76 -5.90 4.52 11.77
N PHE A 77 -5.57 4.72 13.05
CA PHE A 77 -4.99 3.66 13.86
C PHE A 77 -5.87 2.44 13.93
N GLU A 78 -7.15 2.63 14.15
CA GLU A 78 -8.04 1.52 14.37
C GLU A 78 -8.15 0.62 13.15
N ILE A 79 -8.28 1.23 11.98
CA ILE A 79 -8.40 0.46 10.75
C ILE A 79 -7.13 -0.32 10.48
N VAL A 80 -5.99 0.35 10.61
CA VAL A 80 -4.71 -0.29 10.32
C VAL A 80 -4.41 -1.38 11.36
N ALA A 81 -4.77 -1.12 12.62
CA ALA A 81 -4.55 -2.11 13.66
C ALA A 81 -5.35 -3.38 13.41
N ARG A 82 -6.55 -3.25 12.87
CA ARG A 82 -7.34 -4.42 12.54
C ARG A 82 -6.67 -5.25 11.46
N ILE A 83 -6.07 -4.58 10.47
CA ILE A 83 -5.37 -5.30 9.42
C ILE A 83 -4.21 -6.08 10.01
N TYR A 84 -3.41 -5.42 10.84
CA TYR A 84 -2.27 -6.10 11.45
C TYR A 84 -2.69 -7.21 12.41
N ALA A 85 -3.88 -7.10 12.99
CA ALA A 85 -4.34 -8.11 13.93
C ALA A 85 -4.61 -9.46 13.26
N PHE A 86 -4.93 -9.44 11.97
CA PHE A 86 -5.24 -10.65 11.25
C PHE A 86 -4.02 -11.25 10.53
N ILE A 87 -2.89 -10.59 10.60
CA ILE A 87 -1.70 -11.07 9.95
C ILE A 87 -0.52 -10.93 10.89
N ASP A 88 0.39 -11.86 10.74
CA ASP A 88 1.59 -11.87 11.60
C ASP A 88 2.76 -11.31 10.80
N LYS A 89 2.60 -10.09 10.32
CA LYS A 89 3.62 -9.43 9.53
C LYS A 89 3.70 -7.98 9.92
N ILE A 90 4.88 -7.42 9.82
CA ILE A 90 5.09 -6.03 10.15
C ILE A 90 5.06 -5.13 8.91
N ASP A 91 5.17 -5.73 7.75
CA ASP A 91 5.10 -4.99 6.49
C ASP A 91 3.83 -5.38 5.77
N VAL A 92 3.12 -4.38 5.28
CA VAL A 92 1.88 -4.62 4.55
C VAL A 92 1.74 -3.57 3.47
N ILE A 93 1.14 -3.97 2.36
CA ILE A 93 0.84 -3.05 1.28
C ILE A 93 -0.67 -2.93 1.16
N LEU A 94 -1.14 -1.70 1.15
CA LEU A 94 -2.55 -1.39 0.99
C LEU A 94 -2.76 -0.96 -0.44
N SER A 95 -3.65 -1.64 -1.11
CA SER A 95 -3.87 -1.47 -2.52
C SER A 95 -5.31 -1.11 -2.81
N GLU A 96 -5.52 -0.31 -3.83
CA GLU A 96 -6.84 0.06 -4.27
C GLU A 96 -7.59 -1.15 -4.79
N SER A 97 -6.91 -1.98 -5.54
CA SER A 97 -7.49 -3.19 -6.05
C SER A 97 -6.39 -4.19 -6.29
N LYS A 98 -6.75 -5.45 -6.14
CA LYS A 98 -5.79 -6.50 -6.35
C LYS A 98 -5.66 -6.78 -7.82
N GLN A 99 -4.44 -6.83 -8.29
CA GLN A 99 -4.19 -7.14 -9.67
C GLN A 99 -4.43 -8.60 -9.97
N GLN A 100 -5.07 -8.85 -11.07
CA GLN A 100 -5.28 -10.20 -11.54
C GLN A 100 -4.32 -10.54 -12.65
#